data_0319f4b7f7299971a42c86df22ac3a43
#
_entry.id   0319f4b7f7299971a42c86df22ac3a43
#
_cell.length_a   1.000
_cell.length_b   1.000
_cell.length_c   1.000
_cell.angle_alpha   90.00
_cell.angle_beta   90.00
_cell.angle_gamma   90.00
#
_symmetry.space_group_name_H-M   'P 1'
#
loop_
_entity.id
_entity.type
_entity.pdbx_description
1 polymer ?
#
loop_
_entity_poly.entity_id
_entity_poly.type
_entity_poly.pdbx_seq_one_letter_code
_entity_poly.pdbx_strand_id
1 'polypeptide(L)'
;VRSSAASDVYKRQAQEADRDNYFFTDVQVRGAYPVWAKKRMERAGVQLHTQSEDDRTLREGTVDFVSFSYYSSRCITVDKELMAAENAEGNAVSASVKNPYLKVSEWGWAIDPVGLRVTLNTIYDRYEKPMFIVENGLGAVDTVEADGSIHDSYRIDYLRAHIEEMEKAVNEDGLPLMGYTTWGPIDLVSASTGEMKKRYGFIYVDKDNDGNGTLARSRKDSFYWYKKVIASDGEDLT
;
A
#
# COMPACT_ATOMS: atom_id res chain seq x y z
N VAL A 1 -23.09 24.50 -12.02
CA VAL A 1 -23.32 23.20 -11.32
C VAL A 1 -23.59 23.49 -9.85
N ARG A 2 -24.84 23.26 -9.41
CA ARG A 2 -25.15 23.33 -7.98
C ARG A 2 -24.62 22.06 -7.30
N SER A 3 -23.53 22.21 -6.55
CA SER A 3 -23.00 21.14 -5.70
C SER A 3 -23.81 21.12 -4.39
N SER A 4 -24.23 19.94 -3.91
CA SER A 4 -24.80 19.82 -2.57
C SER A 4 -23.71 19.98 -1.51
N ALA A 5 -24.03 20.44 -0.32
CA ALA A 5 -23.06 20.58 0.78
C ALA A 5 -22.31 19.25 1.06
N ALA A 6 -23.00 18.11 0.97
CA ALA A 6 -22.39 16.79 1.10
C ALA A 6 -21.35 16.51 0.01
N SER A 7 -21.63 16.90 -1.26
CA SER A 7 -20.67 16.76 -2.37
C SER A 7 -19.46 17.65 -2.17
N ASP A 8 -19.60 18.84 -1.62
CA ASP A 8 -18.47 19.75 -1.36
C ASP A 8 -17.59 19.24 -0.22
N VAL A 9 -18.19 18.67 0.82
CA VAL A 9 -17.46 18.01 1.92
C VAL A 9 -16.65 16.83 1.39
N TYR A 10 -17.26 15.97 0.57
CA TYR A 10 -16.57 14.84 -0.05
C TYR A 10 -15.38 15.30 -0.91
N LYS A 11 -15.59 16.27 -1.79
CA LYS A 11 -14.54 16.82 -2.66
C LYS A 11 -13.36 17.38 -1.85
N ARG A 12 -13.68 18.08 -0.76
CA ARG A 12 -12.65 18.62 0.12
C ARG A 12 -11.86 17.51 0.84
N GLN A 13 -12.55 16.48 1.34
CA GLN A 13 -11.89 15.34 1.96
C GLN A 13 -10.97 14.60 0.99
N ALA A 14 -11.45 14.33 -0.24
CA ALA A 14 -10.64 13.72 -1.28
C ALA A 14 -9.39 14.58 -1.58
N GLN A 15 -9.56 15.89 -1.73
CA GLN A 15 -8.43 16.80 -1.97
C GLN A 15 -7.42 16.82 -0.82
N GLU A 16 -7.88 16.80 0.43
CA GLU A 16 -6.95 16.75 1.58
C GLU A 16 -6.23 15.40 1.66
N ALA A 17 -6.92 14.28 1.38
CA ALA A 17 -6.30 12.96 1.31
C ALA A 17 -5.23 12.89 0.21
N ASP A 18 -5.51 13.42 -0.98
CA ASP A 18 -4.53 13.54 -2.06
C ASP A 18 -3.31 14.35 -1.64
N ARG A 19 -3.52 15.47 -0.96
CA ARG A 19 -2.43 16.32 -0.47
C ARG A 19 -1.58 15.62 0.58
N ASP A 20 -2.19 14.83 1.44
CA ASP A 20 -1.46 14.05 2.45
C ASP A 20 -0.65 12.91 1.79
N ASN A 21 -1.25 12.20 0.84
CA ASN A 21 -0.61 11.10 0.14
C ASN A 21 0.54 11.56 -0.76
N TYR A 22 0.38 12.68 -1.48
CA TYR A 22 1.32 13.12 -2.52
C TYR A 22 2.23 14.28 -2.10
N PHE A 23 2.24 14.67 -0.81
CA PHE A 23 3.06 15.79 -0.34
C PHE A 23 4.55 15.63 -0.72
N PHE A 24 5.14 14.52 -0.35
CA PHE A 24 6.55 14.26 -0.62
C PHE A 24 6.82 13.94 -2.09
N THR A 25 5.95 13.12 -2.69
CA THR A 25 6.08 12.73 -4.08
C THR A 25 5.95 13.92 -5.03
N ASP A 26 5.07 14.89 -4.74
CA ASP A 26 4.97 16.13 -5.50
C ASP A 26 6.31 16.88 -5.53
N VAL A 27 7.02 16.94 -4.40
CA VAL A 27 8.35 17.60 -4.33
C VAL A 27 9.40 16.80 -5.09
N GLN A 28 9.44 15.49 -4.89
CA GLN A 28 10.43 14.59 -5.50
C GLN A 28 10.29 14.51 -7.02
N VAL A 29 9.05 14.54 -7.53
CA VAL A 29 8.80 14.44 -8.98
C VAL A 29 8.89 15.80 -9.67
N ARG A 30 8.40 16.87 -9.03
CA ARG A 30 8.31 18.21 -9.65
C ARG A 30 9.50 19.11 -9.35
N GLY A 31 10.36 18.73 -8.42
CA GLY A 31 11.53 19.49 -8.02
C GLY A 31 11.20 20.82 -7.34
N ALA A 32 10.00 20.93 -6.76
CA ALA A 32 9.61 22.14 -6.01
C ALA A 32 8.43 21.83 -5.07
N TYR A 33 8.38 22.55 -3.96
CA TYR A 33 7.21 22.50 -3.08
C TYR A 33 5.97 23.06 -3.78
N PRO A 34 4.84 22.32 -3.82
CA PRO A 34 3.58 22.84 -4.34
C PRO A 34 3.13 24.08 -3.59
N VAL A 35 2.45 25.01 -4.28
CA VAL A 35 1.94 26.25 -3.66
C VAL A 35 1.05 25.96 -2.46
N TRP A 36 0.17 24.94 -2.55
CA TRP A 36 -0.69 24.54 -1.44
C TRP A 36 0.09 24.07 -0.21
N ALA A 37 1.23 23.37 -0.41
CA ALA A 37 2.09 22.88 0.68
C ALA A 37 2.76 24.06 1.42
N LYS A 38 3.30 25.02 0.70
CA LYS A 38 3.86 26.24 1.28
C LYS A 38 2.82 27.00 2.12
N LYS A 39 1.60 27.13 1.59
CA LYS A 39 0.48 27.78 2.31
C LYS A 39 0.00 26.97 3.52
N ARG A 40 0.04 25.64 3.45
CA ARG A 40 -0.31 24.75 4.58
C ARG A 40 0.70 24.93 5.73
N MET A 41 2.00 24.93 5.42
CA MET A 41 3.07 25.17 6.40
C MET A 41 2.97 26.56 7.02
N GLU A 42 2.79 27.59 6.21
CA GLU A 42 2.59 28.98 6.70
C GLU A 42 1.45 29.09 7.71
N ARG A 43 0.27 28.48 7.40
CA ARG A 43 -0.89 28.44 8.32
C ARG A 43 -0.61 27.66 9.60
N ALA A 44 0.22 26.66 9.54
CA ALA A 44 0.64 25.86 10.69
C ALA A 44 1.75 26.53 11.51
N GLY A 45 2.23 27.72 11.12
CA GLY A 45 3.33 28.42 11.78
C GLY A 45 4.70 27.77 11.53
N VAL A 46 4.79 26.86 10.54
CA VAL A 46 6.05 26.23 10.16
C VAL A 46 6.82 27.12 9.20
N GLN A 47 8.00 27.53 9.59
CA GLN A 47 8.91 28.29 8.76
C GLN A 47 9.93 27.35 8.09
N LEU A 48 9.95 27.34 6.75
CA LEU A 48 10.98 26.63 6.00
C LEU A 48 12.26 27.46 6.01
N HIS A 49 13.34 26.87 6.52
CA HIS A 49 14.67 27.43 6.46
C HIS A 49 15.35 26.91 5.19
N THR A 50 15.29 27.69 4.11
CA THR A 50 15.89 27.35 2.83
C THR A 50 17.16 28.14 2.56
N GLN A 51 18.08 27.54 1.82
CA GLN A 51 19.28 28.15 1.29
C GLN A 51 19.06 28.57 -0.17
N SER A 52 19.93 29.42 -0.69
CA SER A 52 19.82 29.93 -2.08
C SER A 52 19.92 28.83 -3.15
N GLU A 53 20.62 27.72 -2.84
CA GLU A 53 20.83 26.57 -3.71
C GLU A 53 19.74 25.51 -3.66
N ASP A 54 18.86 25.52 -2.66
CA ASP A 54 17.86 24.47 -2.44
C ASP A 54 16.90 24.32 -3.63
N ASP A 55 16.45 25.41 -4.21
CA ASP A 55 15.58 25.38 -5.39
C ASP A 55 16.25 24.71 -6.60
N ARG A 56 17.57 24.86 -6.74
CA ARG A 56 18.32 24.18 -7.79
C ARG A 56 18.49 22.71 -7.46
N THR A 57 18.87 22.40 -6.24
CA THR A 57 19.03 21.01 -5.76
C THR A 57 17.74 20.20 -5.93
N LEU A 58 16.60 20.80 -5.60
CA LEU A 58 15.30 20.13 -5.78
C LEU A 58 14.99 19.88 -7.27
N ARG A 59 15.25 20.87 -8.14
CA ARG A 59 14.99 20.69 -9.58
C ARG A 59 15.92 19.68 -10.26
N GLU A 60 17.19 19.65 -9.86
CA GLU A 60 18.19 18.72 -10.40
C GLU A 60 18.06 17.31 -9.80
N GLY A 61 17.47 17.18 -8.60
CA GLY A 61 17.29 15.92 -7.87
C GLY A 61 15.93 15.24 -8.09
N THR A 62 15.22 15.54 -9.19
CA THR A 62 13.94 14.87 -9.49
C THR A 62 14.12 13.41 -9.84
N VAL A 63 13.10 12.60 -9.52
CA VAL A 63 13.12 11.15 -9.75
C VAL A 63 12.82 10.77 -11.20
N ASP A 64 13.37 9.64 -11.67
CA ASP A 64 13.11 9.10 -13.02
C ASP A 64 11.82 8.27 -13.05
N PHE A 65 11.42 7.66 -11.95
CA PHE A 65 10.20 6.87 -11.80
C PHE A 65 9.60 7.06 -10.40
N VAL A 66 8.32 6.70 -10.24
CA VAL A 66 7.62 6.75 -8.96
C VAL A 66 7.47 5.33 -8.41
N SER A 67 7.94 5.10 -7.18
CA SER A 67 7.72 3.85 -6.47
C SER A 67 6.82 4.06 -5.27
N PHE A 68 5.98 3.05 -4.97
CA PHE A 68 5.07 3.11 -3.85
C PHE A 68 4.73 1.72 -3.31
N SER A 69 4.26 1.68 -2.05
CA SER A 69 3.72 0.50 -1.40
C SER A 69 2.19 0.53 -1.46
N TYR A 70 1.56 -0.62 -1.74
CA TYR A 70 0.12 -0.76 -1.71
C TYR A 70 -0.31 -1.96 -0.90
N TYR A 71 -1.17 -1.77 0.09
CA TYR A 71 -1.69 -2.85 0.92
C TYR A 71 -3.21 -2.83 1.05
N SER A 72 -3.82 -1.65 1.00
CA SER A 72 -5.21 -1.47 1.38
C SER A 72 -5.70 -0.10 0.91
N SER A 73 -6.98 0.00 0.59
CA SER A 73 -7.69 1.28 0.49
C SER A 73 -8.30 1.67 1.83
N ARG A 74 -8.62 2.96 1.98
CA ARG A 74 -9.19 3.51 3.20
C ARG A 74 -10.47 4.26 2.91
N CYS A 75 -11.45 4.10 3.81
CA CYS A 75 -12.64 4.95 3.84
C CYS A 75 -12.50 5.98 4.95
N ILE A 76 -12.86 7.22 4.66
CA ILE A 76 -12.88 8.31 5.64
C ILE A 76 -14.29 8.86 5.81
N THR A 77 -14.60 9.37 6.97
CA THR A 77 -15.88 10.00 7.29
C THR A 77 -15.67 11.33 8.02
N VAL A 78 -16.63 12.23 7.90
CA VAL A 78 -16.69 13.47 8.72
C VAL A 78 -17.30 13.23 10.10
N ASP A 79 -17.97 12.10 10.28
CA ASP A 79 -18.51 11.67 11.55
C ASP A 79 -17.37 11.25 12.48
N LYS A 80 -17.07 12.11 13.44
CA LYS A 80 -15.98 11.90 14.39
C LYS A 80 -16.25 10.77 15.39
N GLU A 81 -17.51 10.53 15.73
CA GLU A 81 -17.92 9.48 16.65
C GLU A 81 -17.76 8.10 15.98
N LEU A 82 -18.23 7.98 14.72
CA LEU A 82 -18.05 6.79 13.91
C LEU A 82 -16.56 6.53 13.68
N MET A 83 -15.78 7.55 13.31
CA MET A 83 -14.33 7.42 13.12
C MET A 83 -13.63 6.93 14.40
N ALA A 84 -13.99 7.47 15.55
CA ALA A 84 -13.41 7.07 16.83
C ALA A 84 -13.80 5.64 17.22
N ALA A 85 -15.06 5.24 17.03
CA ALA A 85 -15.54 3.90 17.33
C ALA A 85 -14.84 2.83 16.45
N GLU A 86 -14.76 3.05 15.16
CA GLU A 86 -14.13 2.12 14.19
C GLU A 86 -12.60 2.00 14.39
N ASN A 87 -11.94 3.02 14.93
CA ASN A 87 -10.50 3.00 15.17
C ASN A 87 -10.12 2.53 16.58
N ALA A 88 -11.08 2.34 17.48
CA ALA A 88 -10.80 1.87 18.84
C ALA A 88 -10.24 0.45 18.89
N GLU A 89 -10.56 -0.39 17.89
CA GLU A 89 -10.15 -1.80 17.79
C GLU A 89 -9.09 -2.05 16.70
N GLY A 90 -8.72 -1.03 15.93
CA GLY A 90 -7.92 -1.17 14.73
C GLY A 90 -6.44 -0.84 14.89
N ASN A 91 -5.67 -1.29 13.92
CA ASN A 91 -4.25 -0.97 13.78
C ASN A 91 -4.11 0.54 13.48
N ALA A 92 -3.53 1.29 14.40
CA ALA A 92 -3.44 2.75 14.42
C ALA A 92 -2.65 3.40 13.25
N VAL A 93 -2.12 2.61 12.32
CA VAL A 93 -1.34 3.12 11.18
C VAL A 93 -2.20 3.93 10.19
N SER A 94 -3.52 3.73 10.20
CA SER A 94 -4.39 4.50 9.31
C SER A 94 -5.82 4.62 9.86
N ALA A 95 -6.18 5.80 10.35
CA ALA A 95 -7.56 6.11 10.70
C ALA A 95 -8.48 5.88 9.48
N SER A 96 -9.42 4.95 9.61
CA SER A 96 -10.30 4.49 8.52
C SER A 96 -11.60 3.97 9.11
N VAL A 97 -12.70 4.14 8.40
CA VAL A 97 -13.95 3.41 8.68
C VAL A 97 -14.04 2.20 7.76
N LYS A 98 -14.71 1.16 8.24
CA LYS A 98 -14.89 -0.08 7.48
C LYS A 98 -15.64 0.15 6.16
N ASN A 99 -15.10 -0.38 5.07
CA ASN A 99 -15.81 -0.46 3.80
C ASN A 99 -16.73 -1.69 3.83
N PRO A 100 -18.07 -1.52 3.73
CA PRO A 100 -19.01 -2.64 3.79
C PRO A 100 -18.96 -3.56 2.57
N TYR A 101 -18.32 -3.13 1.48
CA TYR A 101 -18.26 -3.85 0.21
C TYR A 101 -16.96 -4.65 0.01
N LEU A 102 -15.96 -4.46 0.87
CA LEU A 102 -14.67 -5.12 0.77
C LEU A 102 -14.45 -6.11 1.91
N LYS A 103 -13.80 -7.23 1.60
CA LYS A 103 -13.26 -8.13 2.60
C LYS A 103 -12.10 -7.44 3.33
N VAL A 104 -11.86 -7.86 4.55
CA VAL A 104 -10.74 -7.37 5.35
C VAL A 104 -9.83 -8.53 5.77
N SER A 105 -8.55 -8.22 5.97
CA SER A 105 -7.61 -9.15 6.60
C SER A 105 -7.91 -9.31 8.09
N GLU A 106 -7.24 -10.24 8.77
CA GLU A 106 -7.34 -10.44 10.23
C GLU A 106 -6.93 -9.18 11.02
N TRP A 107 -6.20 -8.25 10.41
CA TRP A 107 -5.83 -6.95 10.98
C TRP A 107 -6.72 -5.79 10.51
N GLY A 108 -7.88 -6.08 9.93
CA GLY A 108 -8.85 -5.07 9.52
C GLY A 108 -8.49 -4.29 8.26
N TRP A 109 -7.46 -4.70 7.51
CA TRP A 109 -7.08 -4.02 6.28
C TRP A 109 -7.96 -4.47 5.11
N ALA A 110 -8.57 -3.51 4.42
CA ALA A 110 -9.41 -3.80 3.27
C ALA A 110 -8.59 -4.43 2.13
N ILE A 111 -9.10 -5.52 1.57
CA ILE A 111 -8.51 -6.19 0.40
C ILE A 111 -9.16 -5.59 -0.82
N ASP A 112 -8.41 -4.72 -1.53
CA ASP A 112 -8.93 -3.91 -2.63
C ASP A 112 -7.99 -3.94 -3.86
N PRO A 113 -8.04 -5.01 -4.65
CA PRO A 113 -7.23 -5.11 -5.87
C PRO A 113 -7.56 -4.02 -6.90
N VAL A 114 -8.85 -3.68 -7.07
CA VAL A 114 -9.28 -2.61 -7.97
C VAL A 114 -8.73 -1.26 -7.52
N GLY A 115 -8.64 -1.03 -6.21
CA GLY A 115 -8.01 0.15 -5.64
C GLY A 115 -6.54 0.30 -6.03
N LEU A 116 -5.81 -0.81 -6.23
CA LEU A 116 -4.46 -0.78 -6.77
C LEU A 116 -4.43 -0.23 -8.20
N ARG A 117 -5.31 -0.73 -9.09
CA ARG A 117 -5.43 -0.23 -10.48
C ARG A 117 -5.80 1.26 -10.50
N VAL A 118 -6.75 1.69 -9.66
CA VAL A 118 -7.11 3.10 -9.50
C VAL A 118 -5.92 3.94 -9.02
N THR A 119 -5.13 3.43 -8.07
CA THR A 119 -3.93 4.11 -7.56
C THR A 119 -2.87 4.28 -8.66
N LEU A 120 -2.63 3.24 -9.46
CA LEU A 120 -1.71 3.30 -10.60
C LEU A 120 -2.13 4.38 -11.59
N ASN A 121 -3.41 4.40 -12.00
CA ASN A 121 -3.95 5.44 -12.89
C ASN A 121 -3.80 6.84 -12.28
N THR A 122 -4.15 7.01 -11.02
CA THR A 122 -4.07 8.30 -10.33
C THR A 122 -2.64 8.84 -10.26
N ILE A 123 -1.66 7.97 -9.98
CA ILE A 123 -0.25 8.35 -9.93
C ILE A 123 0.25 8.72 -11.33
N TYR A 124 -0.11 7.94 -12.34
CA TYR A 124 0.30 8.21 -13.70
C TYR A 124 -0.30 9.49 -14.25
N ASP A 125 -1.60 9.71 -14.08
CA ASP A 125 -2.27 10.96 -14.48
C ASP A 125 -1.66 12.20 -13.81
N ARG A 126 -1.10 12.03 -12.60
CA ARG A 126 -0.51 13.13 -11.85
C ARG A 126 0.92 13.46 -12.29
N TYR A 127 1.71 12.45 -12.65
CA TYR A 127 3.16 12.58 -12.81
C TYR A 127 3.70 12.18 -14.18
N GLU A 128 2.98 11.39 -14.95
CA GLU A 128 3.41 10.86 -16.27
C GLU A 128 4.81 10.21 -16.20
N LYS A 129 5.12 9.52 -15.10
CA LYS A 129 6.38 8.81 -14.87
C LYS A 129 6.17 7.31 -14.85
N PRO A 130 7.15 6.50 -15.26
CA PRO A 130 7.12 5.06 -15.01
C PRO A 130 6.92 4.77 -13.53
N MET A 131 6.28 3.64 -13.22
CA MET A 131 5.94 3.28 -11.84
C MET A 131 6.53 1.94 -11.44
N PHE A 132 6.77 1.77 -10.13
CA PHE A 132 7.19 0.51 -9.54
C PHE A 132 6.44 0.26 -8.23
N ILE A 133 5.79 -0.89 -8.09
CA ILE A 133 5.20 -1.31 -6.82
C ILE A 133 6.28 -2.03 -6.00
N VAL A 134 6.82 -1.36 -4.99
CA VAL A 134 7.93 -1.88 -4.18
C VAL A 134 7.48 -2.75 -3.03
N GLU A 135 6.21 -2.66 -2.63
CA GLU A 135 5.65 -3.50 -1.58
C GLU A 135 4.17 -3.76 -1.83
N ASN A 136 3.77 -5.02 -1.70
CA ASN A 136 2.39 -5.48 -1.59
C ASN A 136 2.38 -6.83 -0.86
N GLY A 137 1.33 -7.15 -0.12
CA GLY A 137 1.25 -8.43 0.57
C GLY A 137 0.14 -8.49 1.60
N LEU A 138 -0.18 -9.71 2.01
CA LEU A 138 -1.18 -10.01 3.02
C LEU A 138 -0.52 -10.50 4.31
N GLY A 139 -0.70 -9.77 5.39
CA GLY A 139 -0.40 -10.28 6.73
C GLY A 139 -1.50 -11.22 7.19
N ALA A 140 -1.14 -12.45 7.53
CA ALA A 140 -2.08 -13.48 7.97
C ALA A 140 -1.44 -14.39 9.04
N VAL A 141 -2.28 -15.09 9.81
CA VAL A 141 -1.84 -16.16 10.71
C VAL A 141 -1.79 -17.44 9.90
N ASP A 142 -0.59 -18.04 9.81
CA ASP A 142 -0.42 -19.30 9.11
C ASP A 142 -0.59 -20.49 10.07
N THR A 143 -1.14 -21.60 9.57
CA THR A 143 -1.22 -22.87 10.29
C THR A 143 -0.19 -23.84 9.74
N VAL A 144 0.61 -24.45 10.61
CA VAL A 144 1.50 -25.55 10.26
C VAL A 144 0.74 -26.85 10.46
N GLU A 145 0.56 -27.62 9.41
CA GLU A 145 -0.13 -28.91 9.46
C GLU A 145 0.73 -30.02 10.14
N ALA A 146 0.13 -31.15 10.44
CA ALA A 146 0.81 -32.24 11.14
C ALA A 146 2.00 -32.82 10.35
N ASP A 147 2.00 -32.71 9.05
CA ASP A 147 3.09 -33.12 8.14
C ASP A 147 4.12 -32.01 7.87
N GLY A 148 3.91 -30.83 8.48
CA GLY A 148 4.77 -29.66 8.33
C GLY A 148 4.45 -28.79 7.11
N SER A 149 3.42 -29.12 6.34
CA SER A 149 2.96 -28.28 5.23
C SER A 149 2.24 -27.00 5.73
N ILE A 150 2.19 -25.99 4.88
CA ILE A 150 1.50 -24.73 5.18
C ILE A 150 0.70 -24.32 3.96
N HIS A 151 -0.62 -24.44 4.08
CA HIS A 151 -1.58 -24.17 3.02
C HIS A 151 -2.11 -22.74 3.12
N ASP A 152 -1.44 -21.81 2.46
CA ASP A 152 -1.75 -20.38 2.52
C ASP A 152 -2.47 -19.87 1.24
N SER A 153 -3.52 -20.57 0.83
CA SER A 153 -4.33 -20.21 -0.33
C SER A 153 -4.89 -18.78 -0.28
N TYR A 154 -5.22 -18.30 0.91
CA TYR A 154 -5.65 -16.90 1.15
C TYR A 154 -4.59 -15.88 0.71
N ARG A 155 -3.30 -16.19 0.82
CA ARG A 155 -2.20 -15.35 0.34
C ARG A 155 -2.10 -15.40 -1.18
N ILE A 156 -2.23 -16.59 -1.75
CA ILE A 156 -2.29 -16.80 -3.21
C ILE A 156 -3.44 -16.00 -3.80
N ASP A 157 -4.64 -16.12 -3.25
CA ASP A 157 -5.83 -15.41 -3.74
C ASP A 157 -5.68 -13.89 -3.67
N TYR A 158 -5.06 -13.37 -2.58
CA TYR A 158 -4.77 -11.95 -2.45
C TYR A 158 -3.80 -11.48 -3.54
N LEU A 159 -2.68 -12.16 -3.71
CA LEU A 159 -1.67 -11.78 -4.68
C LEU A 159 -2.17 -11.91 -6.11
N ARG A 160 -2.88 -13.02 -6.43
CA ARG A 160 -3.49 -13.25 -7.74
C ARG A 160 -4.39 -12.08 -8.12
N ALA A 161 -5.34 -11.72 -7.26
CA ALA A 161 -6.28 -10.64 -7.54
C ALA A 161 -5.58 -9.29 -7.77
N HIS A 162 -4.49 -9.01 -7.06
CA HIS A 162 -3.73 -7.77 -7.26
C HIS A 162 -2.92 -7.81 -8.57
N ILE A 163 -2.33 -8.95 -8.92
CA ILE A 163 -1.58 -9.13 -10.18
C ILE A 163 -2.53 -9.00 -11.38
N GLU A 164 -3.73 -9.60 -11.34
CA GLU A 164 -4.75 -9.44 -12.38
C GLU A 164 -5.12 -7.96 -12.63
N GLU A 165 -5.22 -7.15 -11.58
CA GLU A 165 -5.49 -5.72 -11.74
C GLU A 165 -4.26 -4.93 -12.24
N MET A 166 -3.04 -5.36 -11.91
CA MET A 166 -1.82 -4.80 -12.53
C MET A 166 -1.74 -5.12 -14.01
N GLU A 167 -2.07 -6.36 -14.42
CA GLU A 167 -2.13 -6.74 -15.83
C GLU A 167 -3.11 -5.86 -16.61
N LYS A 168 -4.30 -5.61 -16.05
CA LYS A 168 -5.28 -4.69 -16.65
C LYS A 168 -4.73 -3.25 -16.73
N ALA A 169 -4.06 -2.77 -15.69
CA ALA A 169 -3.46 -1.45 -15.68
C ALA A 169 -2.42 -1.29 -16.83
N VAL A 170 -1.65 -2.34 -17.09
CA VAL A 170 -0.67 -2.34 -18.19
C VAL A 170 -1.35 -2.53 -19.55
N ASN A 171 -2.22 -3.55 -19.68
CA ASN A 171 -2.72 -3.99 -20.98
C ASN A 171 -3.93 -3.19 -21.47
N GLU A 172 -4.79 -2.75 -20.56
CA GLU A 172 -6.01 -2.00 -20.90
C GLU A 172 -5.84 -0.49 -20.73
N ASP A 173 -5.17 -0.06 -19.64
CA ASP A 173 -4.98 1.36 -19.34
C ASP A 173 -3.67 1.91 -19.96
N GLY A 174 -2.75 1.05 -20.42
CA GLY A 174 -1.51 1.44 -21.08
C GLY A 174 -0.46 2.02 -20.15
N LEU A 175 -0.49 1.69 -18.87
CA LEU A 175 0.39 2.29 -17.87
C LEU A 175 1.81 1.67 -17.90
N PRO A 176 2.87 2.49 -17.80
CA PRO A 176 4.25 2.01 -17.78
C PRO A 176 4.64 1.51 -16.37
N LEU A 177 4.16 0.34 -15.99
CA LEU A 177 4.55 -0.34 -14.76
C LEU A 177 5.83 -1.13 -15.01
N MET A 178 6.92 -0.74 -14.35
CA MET A 178 8.26 -1.33 -14.53
C MET A 178 8.45 -2.65 -13.78
N GLY A 179 7.72 -2.83 -12.67
CA GLY A 179 7.87 -4.02 -11.86
C GLY A 179 7.04 -4.01 -10.58
N TYR A 180 7.08 -5.15 -9.93
CA TYR A 180 6.34 -5.44 -8.71
C TYR A 180 7.17 -6.30 -7.77
N THR A 181 7.19 -5.97 -6.50
CA THR A 181 7.76 -6.80 -5.44
C THR A 181 6.78 -6.97 -4.29
N THR A 182 6.84 -8.14 -3.68
CA THR A 182 6.04 -8.44 -2.50
C THR A 182 6.77 -8.03 -1.24
N TRP A 183 6.01 -7.72 -0.18
CA TRP A 183 6.56 -7.47 1.13
C TRP A 183 6.94 -8.77 1.83
N GLY A 184 8.24 -8.89 2.18
CA GLY A 184 8.75 -9.96 3.01
C GLY A 184 8.72 -11.35 2.35
N PRO A 185 9.71 -11.75 1.53
CA PRO A 185 9.75 -13.12 0.96
C PRO A 185 9.90 -14.21 2.04
N ILE A 186 10.46 -13.86 3.19
CA ILE A 186 10.60 -14.69 4.37
C ILE A 186 9.80 -14.04 5.51
N ASP A 187 9.13 -14.83 6.34
CA ASP A 187 8.41 -14.31 7.50
C ASP A 187 9.33 -13.44 8.38
N LEU A 188 8.81 -12.31 8.79
CA LEU A 188 9.50 -11.31 9.58
C LEU A 188 8.58 -10.76 10.68
N VAL A 189 9.16 -10.09 11.65
CA VAL A 189 8.38 -9.34 12.63
C VAL A 189 7.69 -8.17 11.93
N SER A 190 6.36 -8.11 12.01
CA SER A 190 5.59 -7.02 11.40
C SER A 190 6.03 -5.66 11.93
N ALA A 191 6.42 -4.76 11.05
CA ALA A 191 6.87 -3.42 11.42
C ALA A 191 5.77 -2.59 12.10
N SER A 192 4.50 -2.81 11.72
CA SER A 192 3.38 -2.02 12.24
C SER A 192 2.85 -2.50 13.58
N THR A 193 2.99 -3.80 13.91
CA THR A 193 2.40 -4.40 15.12
C THR A 193 3.41 -5.01 16.08
N GLY A 194 4.68 -5.19 15.64
CA GLY A 194 5.69 -5.87 16.44
C GLY A 194 5.46 -7.38 16.60
N GLU A 195 4.58 -7.97 15.77
CA GLU A 195 4.14 -9.36 15.90
C GLU A 195 4.78 -10.26 14.85
N MET A 196 5.31 -11.41 15.29
CA MET A 196 5.79 -12.46 14.40
C MET A 196 4.64 -13.26 13.76
N LYS A 197 3.50 -13.40 14.47
CA LYS A 197 2.32 -14.13 13.97
C LYS A 197 1.66 -13.47 12.75
N LYS A 198 1.89 -12.17 12.52
CA LYS A 198 1.44 -11.45 11.33
C LYS A 198 2.39 -11.72 10.17
N ARG A 199 2.21 -12.84 9.53
CA ARG A 199 3.13 -13.40 8.53
C ARG A 199 2.80 -12.93 7.13
N TYR A 200 3.83 -12.51 6.40
CA TYR A 200 3.72 -12.06 5.02
C TYR A 200 4.44 -12.97 4.02
N GLY A 201 5.42 -13.74 4.51
CA GLY A 201 6.38 -14.45 3.68
C GLY A 201 5.82 -15.65 2.91
N PHE A 202 6.50 -16.01 1.86
CA PHE A 202 6.38 -17.29 1.15
C PHE A 202 7.13 -18.41 1.87
N ILE A 203 8.06 -18.01 2.74
CA ILE A 203 8.87 -18.91 3.56
C ILE A 203 8.51 -18.68 5.02
N TYR A 204 7.97 -19.69 5.64
CA TYR A 204 7.67 -19.72 7.07
C TYR A 204 8.93 -19.72 7.89
N VAL A 205 8.93 -19.03 9.02
CA VAL A 205 9.96 -19.07 10.05
C VAL A 205 9.34 -19.58 11.35
N ASP A 206 9.86 -20.66 11.88
CA ASP A 206 9.45 -21.21 13.16
C ASP A 206 9.88 -20.29 14.30
N LYS A 207 9.04 -19.30 14.57
CA LYS A 207 9.17 -18.33 15.66
C LYS A 207 7.80 -17.76 16.00
N ASP A 208 7.50 -17.66 17.32
CA ASP A 208 6.29 -17.00 17.80
C ASP A 208 6.54 -15.55 18.28
N ASN A 209 5.51 -14.91 18.83
CA ASN A 209 5.60 -13.55 19.34
C ASN A 209 6.46 -13.44 20.61
N ASP A 210 6.56 -14.53 21.39
CA ASP A 210 7.32 -14.59 22.65
C ASP A 210 8.80 -14.91 22.41
N GLY A 211 9.17 -15.16 21.14
CA GLY A 211 10.54 -15.47 20.73
C GLY A 211 10.88 -16.96 20.76
N ASN A 212 9.91 -17.84 21.06
CA ASN A 212 10.10 -19.29 21.00
C ASN A 212 10.12 -19.77 19.55
N GLY A 213 10.71 -20.96 19.35
CA GLY A 213 10.86 -21.62 18.06
C GLY A 213 12.31 -21.90 17.70
N THR A 214 12.52 -22.67 16.67
CA THR A 214 13.82 -23.15 16.22
C THR A 214 14.48 -22.28 15.17
N LEU A 215 13.75 -21.29 14.65
CA LEU A 215 14.10 -20.49 13.46
C LEU A 215 14.23 -21.33 12.17
N ALA A 216 13.79 -22.58 12.17
CA ALA A 216 13.70 -23.39 10.98
C ALA A 216 12.80 -22.72 9.91
N ARG A 217 13.12 -22.94 8.66
CA ARG A 217 12.42 -22.34 7.52
C ARG A 217 11.80 -23.42 6.67
N SER A 218 10.53 -23.23 6.30
CA SER A 218 9.81 -24.09 5.38
C SER A 218 9.08 -23.29 4.32
N ARG A 219 8.94 -23.86 3.13
CA ARG A 219 8.23 -23.22 2.02
C ARG A 219 6.73 -23.43 2.19
N LYS A 220 5.95 -22.38 1.96
CA LYS A 220 4.49 -22.43 1.93
C LYS A 220 4.00 -22.75 0.51
N ASP A 221 2.71 -23.03 0.33
CA ASP A 221 2.13 -23.26 -1.00
C ASP A 221 2.31 -22.05 -1.90
N SER A 222 2.17 -20.85 -1.35
CA SER A 222 2.40 -19.59 -2.06
C SER A 222 3.80 -19.45 -2.63
N PHE A 223 4.84 -20.11 -2.04
CA PHE A 223 6.19 -20.12 -2.60
C PHE A 223 6.22 -20.78 -3.98
N TYR A 224 5.58 -21.92 -4.13
CA TYR A 224 5.58 -22.66 -5.38
C TYR A 224 4.71 -22.00 -6.43
N TRP A 225 3.57 -21.46 -6.00
CA TRP A 225 2.70 -20.67 -6.86
C TRP A 225 3.43 -19.42 -7.39
N TYR A 226 4.02 -18.61 -6.52
CA TYR A 226 4.70 -17.37 -6.94
C TYR A 226 5.95 -17.62 -7.78
N LYS A 227 6.67 -18.74 -7.54
CA LYS A 227 7.76 -19.20 -8.41
C LYS A 227 7.27 -19.44 -9.86
N LYS A 228 6.08 -20.01 -10.01
CA LYS A 228 5.46 -20.24 -11.32
C LYS A 228 5.03 -18.91 -11.97
N VAL A 229 4.43 -18.01 -11.21
CA VAL A 229 4.08 -16.66 -11.68
C VAL A 229 5.31 -15.93 -12.22
N ILE A 230 6.43 -15.95 -11.47
CA ILE A 230 7.68 -15.32 -11.94
C ILE A 230 8.21 -16.00 -13.21
N ALA A 231 8.18 -17.32 -13.28
CA ALA A 231 8.70 -18.07 -14.43
C ALA A 231 7.89 -17.87 -15.71
N SER A 232 6.65 -17.46 -15.59
CA SER A 232 5.73 -17.17 -16.71
C SER A 232 5.59 -15.67 -17.00
N ASP A 233 6.42 -14.82 -16.40
CA ASP A 233 6.32 -13.36 -16.50
C ASP A 233 4.92 -12.82 -16.13
N GLY A 234 4.23 -13.49 -15.20
CA GLY A 234 2.88 -13.14 -14.73
C GLY A 234 1.73 -13.84 -15.46
N GLU A 235 1.97 -14.51 -16.59
CA GLU A 235 0.90 -15.07 -17.42
C GLU A 235 0.17 -16.28 -16.76
N ASP A 236 0.85 -17.07 -15.93
CA ASP A 236 0.26 -18.24 -15.27
C ASP A 236 -0.04 -17.95 -13.80
N LEU A 237 -1.27 -17.55 -13.53
CA LEU A 237 -1.81 -17.30 -12.19
C LEU A 237 -2.66 -18.48 -11.63
N THR A 238 -2.66 -19.65 -12.27
CA THR A 238 -3.46 -20.81 -11.83
C THR A 238 -2.94 -21.46 -10.55
#